data_d4fb945b710617e82fba83f7b0e6cb19
#
_entry.id   d4fb945b710617e82fba83f7b0e6cb19
#
_cell.length_a   1.000
_cell.length_b   1.000
_cell.length_c   1.000
_cell.angle_alpha   90.00
_cell.angle_beta   90.00
_cell.angle_gamma   90.00
#
_symmetry.space_group_name_H-M   'P 1'
#
loop_
_entity.id
_entity.type
_entity.pdbx_description
1 polymer ?
#
loop_
_entity_poly.entity_id
_entity_poly.type
_entity_poly.pdbx_seq_one_letter_code
_entity_poly.pdbx_strand_id
1 'polypeptide(L)'
;MAQYVMEFTSGSVETASRLLDRLVSPKTSLQTLSCAEQDTLQYRPSEGELAGLLPDLIAGSLCTVMVHSEGEIRYGLLTCPRFNGQQLSSWMGTIEFGVEAWRPVWNQVLKDPNVAAVCVGMEEGIDLADSRLTAASFPWNDPSLVAGAVRKPDGTWDVREPEP
;
A
#
# COMPACT_ATOMS: atom_id res chain seq x y z
N MET A 1 9.68 3.90 -19.41
CA MET A 1 9.94 2.64 -18.72
C MET A 1 8.67 2.16 -18.03
N ALA A 2 8.28 0.91 -18.27
CA ALA A 2 7.07 0.39 -17.66
C ALA A 2 7.24 0.21 -16.15
N GLN A 3 6.22 0.57 -15.40
CA GLN A 3 6.19 0.42 -13.95
C GLN A 3 4.96 -0.35 -13.53
N TYR A 4 5.07 -1.05 -12.43
CA TYR A 4 3.95 -1.65 -11.75
C TYR A 4 3.67 -0.92 -10.45
N VAL A 5 2.40 -0.90 -10.07
CA VAL A 5 1.95 -0.39 -8.77
C VAL A 5 1.43 -1.56 -7.96
N MET A 6 1.96 -1.72 -6.77
CA MET A 6 1.44 -2.69 -5.80
C MET A 6 0.68 -1.95 -4.71
N GLU A 7 -0.50 -2.47 -4.38
CA GLU A 7 -1.24 -2.05 -3.20
C GLU A 7 -1.49 -3.27 -2.32
N PHE A 8 -1.27 -3.11 -1.03
CA PHE A 8 -1.57 -4.15 -0.05
C PHE A 8 -2.35 -3.54 1.11
N THR A 9 -3.16 -4.36 1.76
CA THR A 9 -3.97 -3.93 2.90
C THR A 9 -3.66 -4.78 4.13
N SER A 10 -3.78 -4.13 5.30
CA SER A 10 -3.65 -4.78 6.59
C SER A 10 -4.58 -4.12 7.60
N GLY A 11 -5.12 -4.90 8.54
CA GLY A 11 -5.82 -4.37 9.70
C GLY A 11 -4.89 -3.71 10.72
N SER A 12 -3.58 -3.86 10.55
CA SER A 12 -2.55 -3.35 11.46
C SER A 12 -1.73 -2.26 10.77
N VAL A 13 -1.76 -1.04 11.30
CA VAL A 13 -0.93 0.05 10.80
C VAL A 13 0.56 -0.23 11.01
N GLU A 14 0.92 -0.93 12.07
CA GLU A 14 2.28 -1.33 12.36
C GLU A 14 2.82 -2.28 11.28
N THR A 15 2.00 -3.21 10.83
CA THR A 15 2.36 -4.12 9.73
C THR A 15 2.60 -3.35 8.44
N ALA A 16 1.69 -2.47 8.05
CA ALA A 16 1.81 -1.69 6.83
C ALA A 16 3.06 -0.79 6.88
N SER A 17 3.30 -0.15 8.02
CA SER A 17 4.48 0.68 8.26
C SER A 17 5.78 -0.11 8.16
N ARG A 18 5.85 -1.27 8.80
CA ARG A 18 7.04 -2.12 8.80
C ARG A 18 7.37 -2.63 7.39
N LEU A 19 6.36 -3.02 6.63
CA LEU A 19 6.55 -3.44 5.24
C LEU A 19 7.08 -2.31 4.38
N LEU A 20 6.51 -1.11 4.50
CA LEU A 20 7.00 0.04 3.75
C LEU A 20 8.44 0.41 4.12
N ASP A 21 8.77 0.44 5.41
CA ASP A 21 10.13 0.71 5.85
C ASP A 21 11.15 -0.28 5.28
N ARG A 22 10.75 -1.55 5.19
CA ARG A 22 11.63 -2.59 4.66
C ARG A 22 11.75 -2.53 3.14
N LEU A 23 10.64 -2.29 2.44
CA LEU A 23 10.61 -2.32 0.98
C LEU A 23 11.14 -1.02 0.36
N VAL A 24 10.85 0.12 0.98
CA VAL A 24 11.28 1.45 0.51
C VAL A 24 12.54 1.85 1.28
N SER A 25 13.67 1.29 0.88
CA SER A 25 14.93 1.39 1.63
C SER A 25 16.12 1.58 0.66
N PRO A 26 17.16 2.37 1.02
CA PRO A 26 17.24 3.22 2.22
C PRO A 26 16.35 4.45 2.13
N LYS A 27 15.71 4.79 3.24
CA LYS A 27 14.82 5.95 3.32
C LYS A 27 15.62 7.25 3.29
N THR A 28 15.19 8.21 2.47
CA THR A 28 15.83 9.52 2.36
C THR A 28 15.01 10.65 2.96
N SER A 29 13.68 10.58 2.86
CA SER A 29 12.80 11.62 3.40
C SER A 29 11.39 11.10 3.59
N LEU A 30 10.63 11.82 4.42
CA LEU A 30 9.21 11.62 4.64
C LEU A 30 8.44 12.88 4.27
N GLN A 31 7.26 12.70 3.71
CA GLN A 31 6.28 13.77 3.52
C GLN A 31 4.94 13.32 4.07
N THR A 32 4.17 14.25 4.60
CA THR A 32 2.86 13.96 5.19
C THR A 32 1.77 14.77 4.50
N LEU A 33 0.58 14.17 4.43
CA LEU A 33 -0.63 14.84 3.98
C LEU A 33 -1.62 14.88 5.14
N SER A 34 -1.95 16.10 5.58
CA SER A 34 -2.99 16.32 6.59
C SER A 34 -4.37 15.99 6.02
N CYS A 35 -5.25 15.45 6.85
CA CYS A 35 -6.64 15.24 6.45
C CYS A 35 -7.34 16.55 6.11
N ALA A 36 -6.95 17.66 6.73
CA ALA A 36 -7.48 18.99 6.41
C ALA A 36 -7.05 19.50 5.01
N GLU A 37 -5.95 18.98 4.48
CA GLU A 37 -5.39 19.38 3.17
C GLU A 37 -5.57 18.29 2.10
N GLN A 38 -6.40 17.30 2.35
CA GLN A 38 -6.58 16.16 1.46
C GLN A 38 -7.01 16.57 0.04
N ASP A 39 -7.91 17.55 -0.06
CA ASP A 39 -8.43 18.00 -1.35
C ASP A 39 -7.40 18.80 -2.18
N THR A 40 -6.43 19.42 -1.52
CA THR A 40 -5.39 20.23 -2.18
C THR A 40 -4.14 19.42 -2.48
N LEU A 41 -4.00 18.20 -1.94
CA LEU A 41 -2.84 17.31 -2.07
C LEU A 41 -1.53 18.01 -1.70
N GLN A 42 -1.55 18.88 -0.69
CA GLN A 42 -0.35 19.60 -0.23
C GLN A 42 0.44 18.75 0.77
N TYR A 43 1.39 18.00 0.25
CA TYR A 43 2.33 17.27 1.08
C TYR A 43 3.34 18.21 1.73
N ARG A 44 3.66 17.94 2.99
CA ARG A 44 4.63 18.72 3.76
C ARG A 44 5.78 17.83 4.20
N PRO A 45 7.05 18.33 4.16
CA PRO A 45 8.18 17.58 4.69
C PRO A 45 7.98 17.23 6.17
N SER A 46 8.44 16.06 6.55
CA SER A 46 8.43 15.61 7.95
C SER A 46 9.80 15.04 8.31
N GLU A 47 10.23 15.29 9.53
CA GLU A 47 11.46 14.75 10.07
C GLU A 47 11.17 13.53 10.95
N GLY A 48 12.16 12.67 11.12
CA GLY A 48 12.07 11.50 11.99
C GLY A 48 11.70 10.22 11.24
N GLU A 49 11.22 9.27 12.01
CA GLU A 49 10.88 7.93 11.50
C GLU A 49 9.38 7.77 11.23
N LEU A 50 9.05 6.89 10.29
CA LEU A 50 7.66 6.57 9.98
C LEU A 50 6.88 6.13 11.22
N ALA A 51 7.50 5.35 12.10
CA ALA A 51 6.86 4.90 13.33
C ALA A 51 6.40 6.06 14.23
N GLY A 52 7.09 7.19 14.21
CA GLY A 52 6.70 8.37 14.97
C GLY A 52 5.44 9.06 14.45
N LEU A 53 5.03 8.78 13.23
CA LEU A 53 3.85 9.37 12.60
C LEU A 53 2.59 8.51 12.76
N LEU A 54 2.73 7.27 13.24
CA LEU A 54 1.59 6.35 13.39
C LEU A 54 0.50 6.87 14.32
N PRO A 55 0.82 7.52 15.47
CA PRO A 55 -0.23 8.10 16.31
C PRO A 55 -1.11 9.12 15.58
N ASP A 56 -0.51 9.96 14.73
CA ASP A 56 -1.25 10.97 13.97
C ASP A 56 -2.10 10.35 12.86
N LEU A 57 -1.63 9.27 12.25
CA LEU A 57 -2.43 8.48 11.30
C LEU A 57 -3.63 7.84 11.99
N ILE A 58 -3.41 7.22 13.14
CA ILE A 58 -4.47 6.56 13.92
C ILE A 58 -5.50 7.59 14.41
N ALA A 59 -5.03 8.74 14.88
CA ALA A 59 -5.90 9.83 15.35
C ALA A 59 -6.69 10.52 14.23
N GLY A 60 -6.28 10.34 12.96
CA GLY A 60 -6.94 10.94 11.82
C GLY A 60 -6.52 12.37 11.50
N SER A 61 -5.46 12.88 12.12
CA SER A 61 -4.88 14.17 11.75
C SER A 61 -4.06 14.09 10.46
N LEU A 62 -3.43 12.95 10.20
CA LEU A 62 -2.79 12.63 8.92
C LEU A 62 -3.62 11.59 8.16
N CYS A 63 -3.72 11.74 6.85
CA CYS A 63 -4.35 10.73 5.98
C CYS A 63 -3.34 9.91 5.18
N THR A 64 -2.16 10.47 4.88
CA THR A 64 -1.14 9.77 4.09
C THR A 64 0.25 10.18 4.54
N VAL A 65 1.16 9.21 4.54
CA VAL A 65 2.61 9.44 4.66
C VAL A 65 3.29 8.89 3.42
N MET A 66 4.11 9.72 2.79
CA MET A 66 4.92 9.33 1.64
C MET A 66 6.36 9.11 2.09
N VAL A 67 6.90 7.96 1.80
CA VAL A 67 8.28 7.58 2.10
C VAL A 67 9.09 7.62 0.82
N HIS A 68 10.17 8.37 0.79
CA HIS A 68 11.10 8.43 -0.34
C HIS A 68 12.36 7.63 -0.07
N SER A 69 12.94 7.09 -1.12
CA SER A 69 14.16 6.28 -1.07
C SER A 69 15.04 6.52 -2.29
N GLU A 70 16.34 6.24 -2.15
CA GLU A 70 17.31 6.16 -3.26
C GLU A 70 17.45 4.72 -3.78
N GLY A 71 16.75 3.75 -3.18
CA GLY A 71 16.80 2.36 -3.59
C GLY A 71 16.01 2.06 -4.86
N GLU A 72 15.86 0.78 -5.13
CA GLU A 72 15.12 0.29 -6.31
C GLU A 72 13.64 0.68 -6.26
N ILE A 73 13.03 0.63 -5.09
CA ILE A 73 11.69 1.15 -4.85
C ILE A 73 11.85 2.57 -4.32
N ARG A 74 11.53 3.55 -5.17
CA ARG A 74 11.87 4.95 -4.89
C ARG A 74 10.91 5.63 -3.95
N TYR A 75 9.66 5.18 -3.87
CA TYR A 75 8.74 5.73 -2.89
C TYR A 75 7.61 4.75 -2.56
N GLY A 76 6.99 5.00 -1.41
CA GLY A 76 5.79 4.30 -1.00
C GLY A 76 4.85 5.24 -0.25
N LEU A 77 3.58 4.89 -0.24
CA LEU A 77 2.53 5.60 0.47
C LEU A 77 1.92 4.71 1.55
N LEU A 78 1.75 5.25 2.74
CA LEU A 78 0.93 4.64 3.78
C LEU A 78 -0.33 5.49 3.94
N THR A 79 -1.47 4.90 3.69
CA THR A 79 -2.75 5.62 3.66
C THR A 79 -3.77 4.90 4.53
N CYS A 80 -4.58 5.70 5.24
CA CYS A 80 -5.80 5.24 5.88
C CYS A 80 -6.97 5.49 4.92
N PRO A 81 -7.50 4.46 4.24
CA PRO A 81 -8.61 4.66 3.32
C PRO A 81 -9.85 5.14 4.06
N ARG A 82 -10.58 6.07 3.43
CA ARG A 82 -11.85 6.58 3.95
C ARG A 82 -12.94 6.37 2.93
N PHE A 83 -14.12 6.03 3.41
CA PHE A 83 -15.32 5.91 2.60
C PHE A 83 -16.41 6.77 3.22
N ASN A 84 -16.98 7.70 2.46
CA ASN A 84 -17.97 8.66 2.95
C ASN A 84 -17.51 9.39 4.22
N GLY A 85 -16.22 9.78 4.28
CA GLY A 85 -15.66 10.49 5.43
C GLY A 85 -15.34 9.61 6.63
N GLN A 86 -15.66 8.31 6.60
CA GLN A 86 -15.36 7.37 7.67
C GLN A 86 -14.10 6.56 7.37
N GLN A 87 -13.26 6.41 8.40
CA GLN A 87 -12.07 5.58 8.30
C GLN A 87 -12.48 4.11 8.17
N LEU A 88 -11.92 3.45 7.15
CA LEU A 88 -12.05 2.00 7.00
C LEU A 88 -11.15 1.28 8.01
N SER A 89 -11.50 0.03 8.32
CA SER A 89 -10.75 -0.78 9.28
C SER A 89 -9.40 -1.29 8.75
N SER A 90 -9.08 -1.01 7.49
CA SER A 90 -7.85 -1.45 6.84
C SER A 90 -6.92 -0.28 6.59
N TRP A 91 -5.62 -0.56 6.66
CA TRP A 91 -4.55 0.35 6.25
C TRP A 91 -4.00 -0.11 4.90
N MET A 92 -3.63 0.83 4.06
CA MET A 92 -3.17 0.53 2.72
C MET A 92 -1.75 1.03 2.52
N GLY A 93 -0.87 0.15 2.04
CA GLY A 93 0.44 0.51 1.52
C GLY A 93 0.41 0.48 0.00
N THR A 94 1.00 1.50 -0.62
CA THR A 94 1.13 1.60 -2.09
C THR A 94 2.59 1.80 -2.42
N ILE A 95 3.12 0.99 -3.32
CA ILE A 95 4.50 1.13 -3.82
C ILE A 95 4.53 1.02 -5.33
N GLU A 96 5.47 1.73 -5.92
CA GLU A 96 5.68 1.77 -7.35
C GLU A 96 7.10 1.30 -7.66
N PHE A 97 7.24 0.39 -8.63
CA PHE A 97 8.52 -0.23 -8.94
C PHE A 97 8.58 -0.70 -10.39
N GLY A 98 9.79 -0.96 -10.87
CA GLY A 98 9.98 -1.51 -12.21
C GLY A 98 9.44 -2.92 -12.35
N VAL A 99 9.00 -3.27 -13.55
CA VAL A 99 8.36 -4.56 -13.84
C VAL A 99 9.22 -5.78 -13.48
N GLU A 100 10.53 -5.62 -13.42
CA GLU A 100 11.46 -6.70 -13.09
C GLU A 100 11.53 -6.98 -11.59
N ALA A 101 11.13 -6.02 -10.76
CA ALA A 101 11.21 -6.11 -9.31
C ALA A 101 9.96 -6.70 -8.65
N TRP A 102 8.87 -6.91 -9.40
CA TRP A 102 7.58 -7.22 -8.79
C TRP A 102 7.55 -8.56 -8.05
N ARG A 103 8.16 -9.58 -8.58
CA ARG A 103 8.09 -10.93 -7.99
C ARG A 103 8.76 -11.02 -6.61
N PRO A 104 9.99 -10.49 -6.41
CA PRO A 104 10.58 -10.47 -5.08
C PRO A 104 9.76 -9.67 -4.06
N VAL A 105 9.21 -8.52 -4.45
CA VAL A 105 8.36 -7.70 -3.57
C VAL A 105 7.06 -8.43 -3.24
N TRP A 106 6.41 -9.01 -4.23
CA TRP A 106 5.23 -9.86 -4.09
C TRP A 106 5.44 -10.97 -3.07
N ASN A 107 6.53 -11.70 -3.20
CA ASN A 107 6.85 -12.80 -2.29
C ASN A 107 7.04 -12.33 -0.85
N GLN A 108 7.67 -11.17 -0.66
CA GLN A 108 7.84 -10.59 0.68
C GLN A 108 6.51 -10.20 1.32
N VAL A 109 5.62 -9.59 0.56
CA VAL A 109 4.30 -9.16 1.06
C VAL A 109 3.43 -10.38 1.40
N LEU A 110 3.41 -11.40 0.55
CA LEU A 110 2.63 -12.61 0.81
C LEU A 110 3.07 -13.39 2.06
N LYS A 111 4.32 -13.24 2.46
CA LYS A 111 4.84 -13.90 3.66
C LYS A 111 4.37 -13.27 4.97
N ASP A 112 3.88 -12.04 4.94
CA ASP A 112 3.43 -11.37 6.16
C ASP A 112 2.03 -11.85 6.54
N PRO A 113 1.87 -12.45 7.73
CA PRO A 113 0.59 -13.05 8.12
C PRO A 113 -0.51 -12.02 8.38
N ASN A 114 -0.17 -10.75 8.52
CA ASN A 114 -1.12 -9.69 8.82
C ASN A 114 -1.58 -8.91 7.58
N VAL A 115 -1.09 -9.27 6.40
CA VAL A 115 -1.57 -8.72 5.14
C VAL A 115 -2.86 -9.43 4.74
N ALA A 116 -3.90 -8.66 4.45
CA ALA A 116 -5.22 -9.19 4.11
C ALA A 116 -5.43 -9.37 2.62
N ALA A 117 -4.89 -8.44 1.81
CA ALA A 117 -5.01 -8.48 0.36
C ALA A 117 -3.84 -7.75 -0.28
N VAL A 118 -3.51 -8.13 -1.49
CA VAL A 118 -2.48 -7.47 -2.29
C VAL A 118 -2.81 -7.58 -3.76
N CYS A 119 -2.53 -6.52 -4.52
CA CYS A 119 -2.58 -6.56 -5.97
C CYS A 119 -1.38 -5.86 -6.58
N VAL A 120 -1.02 -6.29 -7.77
CA VAL A 120 -0.04 -5.64 -8.63
C VAL A 120 -0.74 -5.30 -9.93
N GLY A 121 -0.71 -4.04 -10.31
CA GLY A 121 -1.30 -3.55 -11.55
C GLY A 121 -0.29 -2.80 -12.40
N MET A 122 -0.68 -2.53 -13.64
CA MET A 122 0.10 -1.65 -14.53
C MET A 122 0.02 -0.20 -14.05
N GLU A 123 0.85 0.68 -14.63
CA GLU A 123 1.05 2.06 -14.19
C GLU A 123 -0.24 2.89 -13.98
N GLU A 124 -1.26 2.64 -14.77
CA GLU A 124 -2.60 3.24 -14.57
C GLU A 124 -3.53 2.29 -13.82
N GLY A 125 -2.98 1.66 -12.81
CA GLY A 125 -3.50 0.46 -12.23
C GLY A 125 -4.81 0.60 -11.50
N ILE A 126 -5.15 -0.48 -10.91
CA ILE A 126 -6.35 -0.75 -10.16
C ILE A 126 -6.40 0.20 -8.97
N ASP A 127 -7.42 1.05 -8.93
CA ASP A 127 -7.67 1.89 -7.77
C ASP A 127 -8.35 1.06 -6.68
N LEU A 128 -7.56 0.56 -5.76
CA LEU A 128 -8.06 -0.18 -4.59
C LEU A 128 -8.51 0.74 -3.46
N ALA A 129 -8.25 2.05 -3.56
CA ALA A 129 -8.64 3.01 -2.52
C ALA A 129 -10.14 3.03 -2.28
N ASP A 130 -10.93 2.81 -3.33
CA ASP A 130 -12.39 2.79 -3.26
C ASP A 130 -12.96 1.39 -3.01
N SER A 131 -12.14 0.34 -3.02
CA SER A 131 -12.64 -1.02 -2.85
C SER A 131 -12.45 -1.50 -1.41
N ARG A 132 -13.55 -1.90 -0.80
CA ARG A 132 -13.51 -2.71 0.40
C ARG A 132 -13.03 -4.09 -0.01
N LEU A 133 -11.74 -4.36 0.16
CA LEU A 133 -11.13 -5.58 -0.34
C LEU A 133 -11.64 -6.81 0.42
N THR A 134 -12.72 -7.36 -0.09
CA THR A 134 -13.14 -8.73 0.21
C THR A 134 -12.86 -9.57 -1.03
N ALA A 135 -12.86 -10.89 -0.91
CA ALA A 135 -12.72 -11.77 -2.06
C ALA A 135 -13.77 -11.49 -3.13
N ALA A 136 -14.97 -11.05 -2.72
CA ALA A 136 -16.09 -10.74 -3.64
C ALA A 136 -15.90 -9.39 -4.36
N SER A 137 -15.22 -8.42 -3.75
CA SER A 137 -15.02 -7.08 -4.31
C SER A 137 -13.67 -6.91 -5.00
N PHE A 138 -12.82 -7.93 -4.99
CA PHE A 138 -11.50 -7.87 -5.60
C PHE A 138 -11.64 -7.80 -7.13
N PRO A 139 -10.89 -6.91 -7.80
CA PRO A 139 -11.02 -6.68 -9.23
C PRO A 139 -10.30 -7.76 -10.08
N TRP A 140 -10.70 -9.02 -9.94
CA TRP A 140 -10.08 -10.16 -10.62
C TRP A 140 -10.10 -10.06 -12.15
N ASN A 141 -11.08 -9.36 -12.69
CA ASN A 141 -11.27 -9.27 -14.14
C ASN A 141 -10.73 -7.96 -14.73
N ASP A 142 -10.06 -7.14 -13.92
CA ASP A 142 -9.46 -5.91 -14.42
C ASP A 142 -8.31 -6.25 -15.37
N PRO A 143 -8.31 -5.73 -16.62
CA PRO A 143 -7.24 -6.04 -17.57
C PRO A 143 -5.88 -5.50 -17.16
N SER A 144 -5.83 -4.53 -16.24
CA SER A 144 -4.58 -3.99 -15.71
C SER A 144 -3.97 -4.87 -14.60
N LEU A 145 -4.71 -5.87 -14.10
CA LEU A 145 -4.23 -6.73 -13.02
C LEU A 145 -3.13 -7.66 -13.52
N VAL A 146 -1.96 -7.56 -12.90
CA VAL A 146 -0.83 -8.46 -13.12
C VAL A 146 -0.91 -9.65 -12.17
N ALA A 147 -1.15 -9.39 -10.89
CA ALA A 147 -1.28 -10.40 -9.85
C ALA A 147 -2.20 -9.90 -8.75
N GLY A 148 -2.90 -10.82 -8.11
CA GLY A 148 -3.78 -10.51 -7.00
C GLY A 148 -3.84 -11.65 -6.00
N ALA A 149 -4.00 -11.32 -4.73
CA ALA A 149 -4.18 -12.30 -3.66
C ALA A 149 -5.09 -11.74 -2.57
N VAL A 150 -5.98 -12.57 -2.08
CA VAL A 150 -6.87 -12.25 -0.96
C VAL A 150 -6.77 -13.35 0.08
N ARG A 151 -6.63 -12.97 1.35
CA ARG A 151 -6.58 -13.92 2.46
C ARG A 151 -7.96 -14.48 2.71
N LYS A 152 -8.06 -15.81 2.72
CA LYS A 152 -9.30 -16.50 3.07
C LYS A 152 -9.46 -16.58 4.60
N PRO A 153 -10.69 -16.84 5.12
CA PRO A 153 -10.91 -16.96 6.56
C PRO A 153 -10.04 -18.02 7.25
N ASP A 154 -9.62 -19.05 6.54
CA ASP A 154 -8.73 -20.09 7.06
C ASP A 154 -7.24 -19.69 7.09
N GLY A 155 -6.90 -18.47 6.64
CA GLY A 155 -5.55 -17.95 6.60
C GLY A 155 -4.77 -18.26 5.33
N THR A 156 -5.31 -19.05 4.43
CA THR A 156 -4.68 -19.33 3.14
C THR A 156 -5.00 -18.23 2.13
N TRP A 157 -4.23 -18.18 1.05
CA TRP A 157 -4.41 -17.18 0.01
C TRP A 157 -5.25 -17.73 -1.16
N ASP A 158 -6.15 -16.91 -1.67
CA ASP A 158 -6.71 -17.06 -3.01
C ASP A 158 -5.86 -16.20 -3.93
N VAL A 159 -5.11 -16.81 -4.84
CA VAL A 159 -4.05 -16.16 -5.61
C VAL A 159 -4.28 -16.33 -7.09
N ARG A 160 -4.10 -15.22 -7.84
CA ARG A 160 -3.91 -15.24 -9.28
C ARG A 160 -2.63 -14.51 -9.63
N GLU A 161 -1.74 -15.20 -10.34
CA GLU A 161 -0.49 -14.61 -10.81
C GLU A 161 -0.18 -15.15 -12.20
N PRO A 162 0.62 -14.40 -13.01
CA PRO A 162 1.01 -14.90 -14.33
C PRO A 162 1.88 -16.13 -14.18
N GLU A 163 1.73 -17.06 -15.12
CA GLU A 163 2.61 -18.23 -15.19
C GLU A 163 4.07 -17.79 -15.42
N PRO A 164 5.03 -18.48 -14.80
CA PRO A 164 6.45 -18.16 -14.96
C PRO A 164 6.94 -18.37 -16.38
#